data_954dfdc088be6bed7994ca17e480c387
#
_entry.id   954dfdc088be6bed7994ca17e480c387
#
_cell.length_a   1.000
_cell.length_b   1.000
_cell.length_c   1.000
_cell.angle_alpha   90.00
_cell.angle_beta   90.00
_cell.angle_gamma   90.00
#
_symmetry.space_group_name_H-M   'P 1'
#
loop_
_entity.id
_entity.type
_entity.pdbx_description
1 polymer ?
#
loop_
_entity_poly.entity_id
_entity_poly.type
_entity_poly.pdbx_seq_one_letter_code
_entity_poly.pdbx_strand_id
1 'polypeptide(L)'
;MADNKDMVVTCPACGKEMVKVHMPVKDFFIDVCIDGCGGIYLDNREYKNIDEQAEDITPLVELLEGKTFNKVDETENRICAVCGNTMVKNFSSSNHSIQIDECYTCGGKFLDHNEIEKIRAEFATEQDRANAAVQEMNDKYGAEIAAMNAKHKKTLEESNITTRMMFFFSDIIEKHL
;
A
#
# COMPACT_ATOMS: atom_id res chain seq x y z
N MET A 1 11.73 -13.85 10.87
CA MET A 1 12.68 -13.27 9.89
C MET A 1 13.78 -12.64 10.70
N ALA A 2 15.05 -12.84 10.34
CA ALA A 2 16.16 -12.25 11.08
C ALA A 2 16.03 -10.72 11.04
N ASP A 3 16.27 -10.11 12.18
CA ASP A 3 16.31 -8.65 12.34
C ASP A 3 17.46 -8.13 11.46
N ASN A 4 17.15 -7.30 10.46
CA ASN A 4 18.10 -6.88 9.41
C ASN A 4 19.08 -5.79 9.91
N LYS A 5 19.24 -5.70 11.23
CA LYS A 5 19.94 -4.62 11.94
C LYS A 5 21.41 -4.48 11.54
N ASP A 6 22.06 -5.59 11.19
CA ASP A 6 23.50 -5.62 10.87
C ASP A 6 23.82 -5.81 9.38
N MET A 7 22.81 -5.92 8.51
CA MET A 7 23.03 -6.11 7.09
C MET A 7 23.30 -4.76 6.41
N VAL A 8 24.42 -4.70 5.69
CA VAL A 8 24.71 -3.56 4.81
C VAL A 8 23.84 -3.70 3.56
N VAL A 9 23.06 -2.68 3.28
CA VAL A 9 22.14 -2.62 2.13
C VAL A 9 22.77 -1.78 1.03
N THR A 10 22.73 -2.30 -0.21
CA THR A 10 23.17 -1.57 -1.39
C THR A 10 21.97 -0.89 -2.06
N CYS A 11 22.10 0.39 -2.38
CA CYS A 11 21.02 1.18 -2.96
C CYS A 11 20.54 0.58 -4.30
N PRO A 12 19.24 0.26 -4.43
CA PRO A 12 18.68 -0.29 -5.67
C PRO A 12 18.80 0.63 -6.89
N ALA A 13 18.93 1.94 -6.67
CA ALA A 13 18.93 2.92 -7.74
C ALA A 13 20.34 3.30 -8.23
N CYS A 14 21.33 3.44 -7.33
CA CYS A 14 22.65 3.93 -7.72
C CYS A 14 23.80 2.99 -7.33
N GLY A 15 23.54 1.87 -6.66
CA GLY A 15 24.54 0.88 -6.28
C GLY A 15 25.48 1.30 -5.14
N LYS A 16 25.24 2.44 -4.49
CA LYS A 16 26.01 2.88 -3.32
C LYS A 16 25.57 2.18 -2.06
N GLU A 17 26.46 2.06 -1.09
CA GLU A 17 26.13 1.57 0.24
C GLU A 17 25.17 2.54 0.94
N MET A 18 24.16 1.99 1.63
CA MET A 18 23.16 2.77 2.36
C MET A 18 23.50 2.79 3.86
N VAL A 19 23.13 3.87 4.52
CA VAL A 19 23.34 4.07 5.96
C VAL A 19 22.05 3.78 6.71
N LYS A 20 22.15 3.00 7.79
CA LYS A 20 21.01 2.74 8.68
C LYS A 20 20.73 3.94 9.57
N VAL A 21 19.49 4.39 9.57
CA VAL A 21 18.97 5.48 10.39
C VAL A 21 17.98 4.91 11.39
N HIS A 22 18.24 5.13 12.67
CA HIS A 22 17.33 4.71 13.74
C HIS A 22 16.16 5.69 13.86
N MET A 23 14.96 5.16 13.84
CA MET A 23 13.68 5.87 14.06
C MET A 23 13.19 5.58 15.49
N PRO A 24 13.46 6.48 16.47
CA PRO A 24 13.38 6.14 17.88
C PRO A 24 11.95 5.96 18.41
N VAL A 25 10.96 6.64 17.82
CA VAL A 25 9.56 6.61 18.32
C VAL A 25 8.93 5.22 18.21
N LYS A 26 9.19 4.51 17.11
CA LYS A 26 8.68 3.16 16.86
C LYS A 26 9.80 2.09 16.90
N ASP A 27 11.01 2.48 17.27
CA ASP A 27 12.21 1.63 17.44
C ASP A 27 12.48 0.69 16.24
N PHE A 28 12.66 1.28 15.07
CA PHE A 28 13.03 0.56 13.84
C PHE A 28 14.13 1.30 13.09
N PHE A 29 14.70 0.67 12.06
CA PHE A 29 15.75 1.24 11.22
C PHE A 29 15.29 1.33 9.78
N ILE A 30 15.71 2.39 9.10
CA ILE A 30 15.55 2.56 7.65
C ILE A 30 16.93 2.68 6.99
N ASP A 31 17.05 2.26 5.75
CA ASP A 31 18.29 2.40 4.99
C ASP A 31 18.21 3.63 4.07
N VAL A 32 19.20 4.52 4.12
CA VAL A 32 19.22 5.81 3.39
C VAL A 32 20.49 5.94 2.57
N CYS A 33 20.36 6.28 1.29
CA CYS A 33 21.48 6.48 0.36
C CYS A 33 22.03 7.91 0.45
N ILE A 34 22.75 8.24 1.53
CA ILE A 34 23.21 9.60 1.82
C ILE A 34 24.34 10.08 0.89
N ASP A 35 25.17 9.18 0.40
CA ASP A 35 26.33 9.49 -0.45
C ASP A 35 26.03 9.29 -1.95
N GLY A 36 24.77 9.06 -2.30
CA GLY A 36 24.34 8.79 -3.68
C GLY A 36 23.13 9.55 -4.12
N CYS A 37 22.01 8.84 -4.29
CA CYS A 37 20.79 9.39 -4.87
C CYS A 37 19.77 9.93 -3.85
N GLY A 38 20.02 9.79 -2.54
CA GLY A 38 19.06 10.20 -1.51
C GLY A 38 17.84 9.27 -1.36
N GLY A 39 17.83 8.12 -2.02
CA GLY A 39 16.74 7.16 -1.94
C GLY A 39 16.71 6.45 -0.58
N ILE A 40 15.53 5.93 -0.23
CA ILE A 40 15.22 5.29 1.05
C ILE A 40 14.76 3.86 0.79
N TYR A 41 15.36 2.89 1.47
CA TYR A 41 14.88 1.51 1.47
C TYR A 41 14.25 1.16 2.81
N LEU A 42 13.08 0.54 2.76
CA LEU A 42 12.26 0.16 3.89
C LEU A 42 11.99 -1.34 3.84
N ASP A 43 12.22 -2.02 4.94
CA ASP A 43 11.83 -3.42 5.08
C ASP A 43 10.30 -3.57 5.17
N ASN A 44 9.85 -4.80 5.10
CA ASN A 44 8.43 -5.12 5.21
C ASN A 44 7.85 -4.57 6.52
N ARG A 45 6.77 -3.78 6.42
CA ARG A 45 6.02 -3.11 7.49
C ARG A 45 6.61 -1.78 8.00
N GLU A 46 7.82 -1.40 7.64
CA GLU A 46 8.39 -0.12 8.08
C GLU A 46 7.74 1.08 7.38
N TYR A 47 7.31 0.90 6.13
CA TYR A 47 6.66 1.94 5.35
C TYR A 47 5.49 2.60 6.09
N LYS A 48 4.62 1.80 6.71
CA LYS A 48 3.47 2.30 7.51
C LYS A 48 3.86 3.03 8.80
N ASN A 49 5.12 3.14 9.09
CA ASN A 49 5.61 3.87 10.25
C ASN A 49 6.11 5.28 9.92
N ILE A 50 6.12 5.65 8.63
CA ILE A 50 6.64 6.94 8.15
C ILE A 50 5.78 7.61 7.08
N ASP A 51 4.72 6.97 6.59
CA ASP A 51 3.95 7.45 5.44
C ASP A 51 2.87 8.48 5.76
N GLU A 52 2.61 8.74 7.06
CA GLU A 52 1.65 9.74 7.52
C GLU A 52 2.30 11.01 8.08
N GLN A 53 1.60 12.14 8.00
CA GLN A 53 2.09 13.43 8.52
C GLN A 53 2.31 13.43 10.04
N ALA A 54 1.51 12.68 10.78
CA ALA A 54 1.60 12.61 12.24
C ALA A 54 2.82 11.82 12.76
N GLU A 55 3.48 11.06 11.90
CA GLU A 55 4.63 10.24 12.27
C GLU A 55 5.91 11.05 12.30
N ASP A 56 6.77 10.77 13.28
CA ASP A 56 8.03 11.48 13.44
C ASP A 56 9.10 10.90 12.50
N ILE A 57 9.52 11.70 11.52
CA ILE A 57 10.64 11.41 10.62
C ILE A 57 11.81 12.39 10.79
N THR A 58 11.87 13.09 11.92
CA THR A 58 12.93 14.08 12.20
C THR A 58 14.34 13.54 11.94
N PRO A 59 14.72 12.32 12.40
CA PRO A 59 16.05 11.79 12.15
C PRO A 59 16.39 11.64 10.65
N LEU A 60 15.40 11.31 9.83
CA LEU A 60 15.57 11.21 8.38
C LEU A 60 15.72 12.60 7.75
N VAL A 61 14.88 13.56 8.13
CA VAL A 61 14.91 14.93 7.60
C VAL A 61 16.25 15.59 7.93
N GLU A 62 16.69 15.54 9.20
CA GLU A 62 17.99 16.11 9.65
C GLU A 62 19.17 15.49 8.89
N LEU A 63 19.11 14.18 8.59
CA LEU A 63 20.15 13.50 7.86
C LEU A 63 20.27 13.96 6.39
N LEU A 64 19.12 14.25 5.76
CA LEU A 64 19.04 14.64 4.34
C LEU A 64 19.18 16.15 4.12
N GLU A 65 18.94 16.96 5.17
CA GLU A 65 18.94 18.42 5.09
C GLU A 65 20.28 18.97 4.57
N GLY A 66 20.19 19.89 3.62
CA GLY A 66 21.35 20.57 3.03
C GLY A 66 22.23 19.71 2.13
N LYS A 67 21.87 18.45 1.88
CA LYS A 67 22.60 17.58 0.96
C LYS A 67 22.10 17.72 -0.48
N THR A 68 22.98 17.43 -1.41
CA THR A 68 22.67 17.35 -2.85
C THR A 68 22.86 15.92 -3.32
N PHE A 69 21.90 15.42 -4.08
CA PHE A 69 21.87 14.02 -4.49
C PHE A 69 22.00 13.86 -6.00
N ASN A 70 22.57 12.76 -6.42
CA ASN A 70 22.67 12.40 -7.83
C ASN A 70 21.29 12.04 -8.38
N LYS A 71 20.98 12.55 -9.57
CA LYS A 71 19.78 12.10 -10.27
C LYS A 71 19.94 10.66 -10.73
N VAL A 72 18.87 9.90 -10.59
CA VAL A 72 18.74 8.53 -11.09
C VAL A 72 17.57 8.46 -12.08
N ASP A 73 17.56 7.45 -12.92
CA ASP A 73 16.41 7.19 -13.79
C ASP A 73 15.32 6.49 -13.01
N GLU A 74 14.26 7.21 -12.70
CA GLU A 74 13.11 6.71 -11.94
C GLU A 74 12.28 5.70 -12.75
N THR A 75 12.52 5.55 -14.06
CA THR A 75 11.80 4.60 -14.92
C THR A 75 12.45 3.21 -14.97
N GLU A 76 13.71 3.10 -14.57
CA GLU A 76 14.42 1.82 -14.53
C GLU A 76 13.85 0.86 -13.48
N ASN A 77 13.84 -0.43 -13.83
CA ASN A 77 13.48 -1.48 -12.87
C ASN A 77 14.57 -1.63 -11.82
N ARG A 78 14.18 -1.61 -10.56
CA ARG A 78 15.08 -1.79 -9.42
C ARG A 78 15.23 -3.28 -9.07
N ILE A 79 16.39 -3.62 -8.50
CA ILE A 79 16.61 -4.94 -7.89
C ILE A 79 16.57 -4.78 -6.38
N CYS A 80 15.77 -5.60 -5.71
CA CYS A 80 15.61 -5.55 -4.27
C CYS A 80 16.95 -5.78 -3.57
N ALA A 81 17.33 -4.86 -2.70
CA ALA A 81 18.59 -4.88 -1.99
C ALA A 81 18.72 -6.06 -1.00
N VAL A 82 17.59 -6.62 -0.54
CA VAL A 82 17.56 -7.69 0.46
C VAL A 82 17.48 -9.08 -0.17
N CYS A 83 16.63 -9.28 -1.17
CA CYS A 83 16.39 -10.63 -1.72
C CYS A 83 16.84 -10.81 -3.18
N GLY A 84 17.34 -9.76 -3.85
CA GLY A 84 17.84 -9.83 -5.22
C GLY A 84 16.78 -9.99 -6.32
N ASN A 85 15.49 -9.97 -5.98
CA ASN A 85 14.42 -10.06 -6.97
C ASN A 85 14.12 -8.69 -7.57
N THR A 86 13.60 -8.67 -8.81
CA THR A 86 13.14 -7.45 -9.46
C THR A 86 11.97 -6.85 -8.68
N MET A 87 12.06 -5.55 -8.40
CA MET A 87 10.97 -4.78 -7.78
C MET A 87 9.99 -4.32 -8.85
N VAL A 88 8.74 -4.11 -8.43
CA VAL A 88 7.65 -3.67 -9.31
C VAL A 88 7.26 -2.25 -8.93
N LYS A 89 7.10 -1.38 -9.93
CA LYS A 89 6.58 -0.04 -9.70
C LYS A 89 5.10 -0.11 -9.37
N ASN A 90 4.76 0.39 -8.20
CA ASN A 90 3.40 0.39 -7.69
C ASN A 90 3.02 1.80 -7.23
N PHE A 91 1.75 2.15 -7.26
CA PHE A 91 1.30 3.45 -6.74
C PHE A 91 1.26 3.43 -5.22
N SER A 92 1.71 4.51 -4.59
CA SER A 92 1.70 4.69 -3.14
C SER A 92 0.27 4.79 -2.58
N SER A 93 -0.67 5.27 -3.41
CA SER A 93 -2.06 5.49 -3.03
C SER A 93 -3.02 5.39 -4.23
N SER A 94 -4.32 5.49 -3.94
CA SER A 94 -5.40 5.53 -4.93
C SER A 94 -5.36 6.74 -5.86
N ASN A 95 -4.70 7.83 -5.49
CA ASN A 95 -4.54 8.99 -6.38
C ASN A 95 -3.63 8.73 -7.59
N HIS A 96 -2.87 7.63 -7.59
CA HIS A 96 -1.94 7.26 -8.65
C HIS A 96 -0.94 8.36 -9.05
N SER A 97 -0.58 9.22 -8.08
CA SER A 97 0.29 10.38 -8.31
C SER A 97 1.77 10.05 -8.12
N ILE A 98 2.07 9.10 -7.21
CA ILE A 98 3.43 8.74 -6.82
C ILE A 98 3.63 7.23 -6.98
N GLN A 99 4.66 6.84 -7.72
CA GLN A 99 5.08 5.45 -7.87
C GLN A 99 6.26 5.18 -6.93
N ILE A 100 6.23 4.03 -6.29
CA ILE A 100 7.30 3.48 -5.46
C ILE A 100 7.70 2.10 -5.99
N ASP A 101 8.93 1.69 -5.74
CA ASP A 101 9.36 0.33 -6.07
C ASP A 101 9.06 -0.63 -4.92
N GLU A 102 8.33 -1.72 -5.20
CA GLU A 102 7.91 -2.69 -4.21
C GLU A 102 8.39 -4.10 -4.56
N CYS A 103 8.98 -4.79 -3.61
CA CYS A 103 9.37 -6.18 -3.75
C CYS A 103 8.30 -7.11 -3.21
N TYR A 104 7.53 -7.77 -4.08
CA TYR A 104 6.50 -8.71 -3.66
C TYR A 104 7.03 -10.02 -3.04
N THR A 105 8.33 -10.29 -3.14
CA THR A 105 8.93 -11.46 -2.53
C THR A 105 9.20 -11.29 -1.03
N CYS A 106 9.75 -10.14 -0.62
CA CYS A 106 10.09 -9.88 0.79
C CYS A 106 9.29 -8.73 1.41
N GLY A 107 8.54 -7.96 0.63
CA GLY A 107 7.75 -6.82 1.07
C GLY A 107 8.56 -5.52 1.23
N GLY A 108 9.84 -5.52 0.86
CA GLY A 108 10.68 -4.32 0.90
C GLY A 108 10.21 -3.27 -0.11
N LYS A 109 10.36 -2.00 0.24
CA LYS A 109 10.01 -0.85 -0.60
C LYS A 109 11.20 0.06 -0.77
N PHE A 110 11.34 0.62 -1.97
CA PHE A 110 12.33 1.66 -2.25
C PHE A 110 11.61 2.91 -2.74
N LEU A 111 11.99 4.03 -2.16
CA LEU A 111 11.49 5.36 -2.50
C LEU A 111 12.65 6.18 -3.05
N ASP A 112 12.44 6.83 -4.19
CA ASP A 112 13.40 7.80 -4.72
C ASP A 112 13.40 9.08 -3.87
N HIS A 113 14.40 9.92 -4.04
CA HIS A 113 14.55 11.15 -3.25
C HIS A 113 13.31 12.05 -3.33
N ASN A 114 12.86 12.58 -2.22
CA ASN A 114 11.65 13.42 -2.04
C ASN A 114 10.30 12.70 -2.26
N GLU A 115 10.27 11.38 -2.46
CA GLU A 115 8.97 10.69 -2.58
C GLU A 115 8.26 10.58 -1.25
N ILE A 116 8.98 10.38 -0.15
CA ILE A 116 8.36 10.30 1.18
C ILE A 116 7.65 11.60 1.54
N GLU A 117 8.22 12.77 1.24
CA GLU A 117 7.60 14.07 1.49
C GLU A 117 6.35 14.24 0.63
N LYS A 118 6.39 13.84 -0.63
CA LYS A 118 5.22 13.87 -1.53
C LYS A 118 4.10 12.95 -1.02
N ILE A 119 4.43 11.73 -0.60
CA ILE A 119 3.48 10.75 -0.07
C ILE A 119 2.80 11.30 1.19
N ARG A 120 3.58 11.86 2.11
CA ARG A 120 3.06 12.46 3.36
C ARG A 120 2.20 13.70 3.11
N ALA A 121 2.49 14.45 2.03
CA ALA A 121 1.71 15.62 1.65
C ALA A 121 0.40 15.28 0.93
N GLU A 122 0.24 14.05 0.44
CA GLU A 122 -0.92 13.64 -0.36
C GLU A 122 -2.21 13.55 0.47
N PHE A 123 -2.11 13.05 1.71
CA PHE A 123 -3.23 12.94 2.65
C PHE A 123 -2.81 13.42 4.04
N ALA A 124 -3.72 14.15 4.69
CA ALA A 124 -3.47 14.62 6.06
C ALA A 124 -3.53 13.47 7.08
N THR A 125 -4.38 12.47 6.85
CA THR A 125 -4.58 11.33 7.75
C THR A 125 -4.79 10.02 6.98
N GLU A 126 -4.57 8.88 7.65
CA GLU A 126 -4.92 7.55 7.14
C GLU A 126 -6.41 7.44 6.80
N GLN A 127 -7.27 8.12 7.56
CA GLN A 127 -8.70 8.14 7.28
C GLN A 127 -9.00 8.82 5.94
N ASP A 128 -8.31 9.92 5.61
CA ASP A 128 -8.46 10.60 4.32
C ASP A 128 -7.99 9.70 3.17
N ARG A 129 -6.87 8.99 3.35
CA ARG A 129 -6.37 7.99 2.40
C ARG A 129 -7.38 6.86 2.18
N ALA A 130 -7.94 6.31 3.26
CA ALA A 130 -8.95 5.26 3.19
C ALA A 130 -10.24 5.74 2.49
N ASN A 131 -10.70 6.95 2.80
CA ASN A 131 -11.87 7.56 2.16
C ASN A 131 -11.65 7.76 0.65
N ALA A 132 -10.48 8.23 0.25
CA ALA A 132 -10.12 8.38 -1.17
C ALA A 132 -10.13 7.03 -1.91
N ALA A 133 -9.60 5.98 -1.31
CA ALA A 133 -9.61 4.63 -1.88
C ALA A 133 -11.02 4.07 -2.03
N VAL A 134 -11.90 4.29 -1.04
CA VAL A 134 -13.31 3.91 -1.11
C VAL A 134 -14.04 4.69 -2.21
N GLN A 135 -13.75 5.99 -2.33
CA GLN A 135 -14.34 6.83 -3.37
C GLN A 135 -13.96 6.35 -4.77
N GLU A 136 -12.66 6.10 -5.02
CA GLU A 136 -12.19 5.57 -6.30
C GLU A 136 -12.87 4.24 -6.64
N MET A 137 -12.98 3.33 -5.66
CA MET A 137 -13.64 2.05 -5.85
C MET A 137 -15.13 2.20 -6.20
N ASN A 138 -15.82 3.15 -5.56
CA ASN A 138 -17.21 3.47 -5.86
C ASN A 138 -17.38 4.09 -7.25
N ASP A 139 -16.50 5.00 -7.64
CA ASP A 139 -16.53 5.65 -8.95
C ASP A 139 -16.29 4.63 -10.07
N LYS A 140 -15.38 3.68 -9.85
CA LYS A 140 -15.00 2.67 -10.84
C LYS A 140 -15.99 1.51 -10.94
N TYR A 141 -16.49 1.03 -9.82
CA TYR A 141 -17.29 -0.22 -9.75
C TYR A 141 -18.67 -0.05 -9.12
N GLY A 142 -19.02 1.13 -8.63
CA GLY A 142 -20.26 1.34 -7.86
C GLY A 142 -21.53 0.97 -8.63
N ALA A 143 -21.58 1.27 -9.92
CA ALA A 143 -22.72 0.91 -10.77
C ALA A 143 -22.86 -0.61 -10.94
N GLU A 144 -21.75 -1.34 -11.10
CA GLU A 144 -21.74 -2.80 -11.23
C GLU A 144 -22.14 -3.48 -9.92
N ILE A 145 -21.61 -2.99 -8.81
CA ILE A 145 -21.96 -3.48 -7.45
C ILE A 145 -23.44 -3.26 -7.16
N ALA A 146 -23.99 -2.08 -7.51
CA ALA A 146 -25.39 -1.76 -7.33
C ALA A 146 -26.29 -2.68 -8.19
N ALA A 147 -25.91 -2.92 -9.45
CA ALA A 147 -26.65 -3.82 -10.34
C ALA A 147 -26.63 -5.28 -9.84
N MET A 148 -25.47 -5.74 -9.34
CA MET A 148 -25.33 -7.08 -8.77
C MET A 148 -26.15 -7.24 -7.49
N ASN A 149 -26.15 -6.25 -6.62
CA ASN A 149 -26.96 -6.24 -5.39
C ASN A 149 -28.46 -6.23 -5.69
N ALA A 150 -28.89 -5.45 -6.68
CA ALA A 150 -30.29 -5.42 -7.14
C ALA A 150 -30.74 -6.78 -7.69
N LYS A 151 -29.89 -7.43 -8.51
CA LYS A 151 -30.14 -8.77 -9.02
C LYS A 151 -30.22 -9.80 -7.90
N HIS A 152 -29.31 -9.76 -6.95
CA HIS A 152 -29.31 -10.66 -5.80
C HIS A 152 -30.57 -10.49 -4.94
N LYS A 153 -30.96 -9.24 -4.65
CA LYS A 153 -32.20 -8.93 -3.92
C LYS A 153 -33.44 -9.51 -4.61
N LYS A 154 -33.53 -9.32 -5.94
CA LYS A 154 -34.64 -9.88 -6.74
C LYS A 154 -34.69 -11.42 -6.67
N THR A 155 -33.54 -12.08 -6.77
CA THR A 155 -33.46 -13.54 -6.66
C THR A 155 -33.91 -14.03 -5.28
N LEU A 156 -33.53 -13.32 -4.21
CA LEU A 156 -33.98 -13.65 -2.85
C LEU A 156 -35.51 -13.47 -2.69
N GLU A 157 -36.07 -12.40 -3.25
CA GLU A 157 -37.51 -12.16 -3.22
C GLU A 157 -38.29 -13.24 -3.98
N GLU A 158 -37.82 -13.62 -5.17
CA GLU A 158 -38.40 -14.70 -5.97
C GLU A 158 -38.31 -16.06 -5.24
N SER A 159 -37.18 -16.39 -4.62
CA SER A 159 -36.99 -17.58 -3.80
C SER A 159 -37.96 -17.64 -2.61
N ASN A 160 -38.13 -16.54 -1.91
CA ASN A 160 -39.06 -16.44 -0.80
C ASN A 160 -40.51 -16.65 -1.23
N ILE A 161 -40.92 -16.12 -2.38
CA ILE A 161 -42.26 -16.33 -2.95
C ILE A 161 -42.47 -17.81 -3.31
N THR A 162 -41.49 -18.43 -3.96
CA THR A 162 -41.53 -19.84 -4.33
C THR A 162 -41.66 -20.74 -3.11
N THR A 163 -40.86 -20.47 -2.07
CA THR A 163 -40.89 -21.19 -0.81
C THR A 163 -42.26 -21.04 -0.11
N ARG A 164 -42.82 -19.85 -0.07
CA ARG A 164 -44.17 -19.61 0.50
C ARG A 164 -45.26 -20.33 -0.28
N MET A 165 -45.17 -20.37 -1.60
CA MET A 165 -46.11 -21.13 -2.44
C MET A 165 -46.04 -22.64 -2.17
N MET A 166 -44.82 -23.19 -2.04
CA MET A 166 -44.63 -24.60 -1.70
C MET A 166 -45.29 -24.96 -0.38
N PHE A 167 -45.11 -24.15 0.67
CA PHE A 167 -45.80 -24.38 1.95
C PHE A 167 -47.32 -24.26 1.84
N PHE A 168 -47.81 -23.28 1.10
CA PHE A 168 -49.25 -23.12 0.89
C PHE A 168 -49.89 -24.34 0.18
N PHE A 169 -49.24 -24.89 -0.84
CA PHE A 169 -49.71 -26.10 -1.52
C PHE A 169 -49.60 -27.36 -0.66
N SER A 170 -48.55 -27.47 0.16
CA SER A 170 -48.40 -28.55 1.15
C SER A 170 -49.57 -28.59 2.13
N ASP A 171 -49.93 -27.44 2.70
CA ASP A 171 -51.07 -27.31 3.62
C ASP A 171 -52.43 -27.68 3.00
N ILE A 172 -52.61 -27.42 1.69
CA ILE A 172 -53.83 -27.78 0.95
C ILE A 172 -53.91 -29.30 0.75
N ILE A 173 -52.78 -29.93 0.41
CA ILE A 173 -52.72 -31.38 0.18
C ILE A 173 -52.97 -32.15 1.48
N GLU A 174 -52.40 -31.72 2.61
CA GLU A 174 -52.64 -32.36 3.92
C GLU A 174 -54.09 -32.26 4.42
N LYS A 175 -54.83 -31.24 4.02
CA LYS A 175 -56.23 -31.06 4.42
C LYS A 175 -57.23 -31.80 3.56
N HIS A 176 -56.81 -32.41 2.45
CA HIS A 176 -57.68 -33.13 1.51
C HIS A 176 -57.31 -34.62 1.34
N LEU A 177 -56.37 -35.12 2.13
CA LEU A 177 -56.09 -36.54 2.35
C LEU A 177 -56.64 -37.01 3.70
#